data_492660bc6891213a0b442a2e47fd1739
#
_entry.id   492660bc6891213a0b442a2e47fd1739
#
_cell.length_a   1.000
_cell.length_b   1.000
_cell.length_c   1.000
_cell.angle_alpha   90.00
_cell.angle_beta   90.00
_cell.angle_gamma   90.00
#
_symmetry.space_group_name_H-M   'P 1'
#
loop_
_entity.id
_entity.type
_entity.pdbx_description
1 polymer ?
#
loop_
_entity_poly.entity_id
_entity_poly.type
_entity_poly.pdbx_seq_one_letter_code
_entity_poly.pdbx_strand_id
1 'polypeptide(L)' 'MIYQKIVDLCREKNISIRALEVACELSNGTVKHWKDSNPRVDSLKKVCDFFDITLDEIMN' A
#
# COMPACT_ATOMS: atom_id res chain seq x y z
N MET A 1 -4.48 -5.02 -9.95
CA MET A 1 -3.24 -4.25 -9.79
C MET A 1 -3.04 -3.83 -8.35
N ILE A 2 -1.81 -3.86 -7.90
CA ILE A 2 -1.48 -3.59 -6.49
C ILE A 2 -1.93 -2.20 -6.05
N TYR A 3 -1.67 -1.18 -6.87
CA TYR A 3 -2.03 0.19 -6.51
C TYR A 3 -3.52 0.32 -6.23
N GLN A 4 -4.35 -0.23 -7.11
CA GLN A 4 -5.80 -0.12 -6.96
C GLN A 4 -6.28 -0.84 -5.71
N LYS A 5 -5.69 -1.99 -5.39
CA LYS A 5 -6.04 -2.70 -4.16
C LYS A 5 -5.71 -1.88 -2.93
N ILE A 6 -4.57 -1.19 -2.94
CA ILE A 6 -4.19 -0.34 -1.83
C ILE A 6 -5.16 0.83 -1.69
N VAL A 7 -5.57 1.42 -2.80
CA VAL A 7 -6.58 2.49 -2.77
C VAL A 7 -7.87 1.99 -2.14
N ASP A 8 -8.31 0.80 -2.55
CA ASP A 8 -9.55 0.21 -2.03
C ASP A 8 -9.44 -0.07 -0.53
N LEU A 9 -8.30 -0.60 -0.08
CA LEU A 9 -8.06 -0.88 1.33
C LEU A 9 -8.06 0.41 2.16
N CYS A 10 -7.46 1.47 1.63
CA CYS A 10 -7.46 2.76 2.30
C CYS A 10 -8.88 3.31 2.44
N ARG A 11 -9.70 3.14 1.42
CA ARG A 11 -11.10 3.56 1.47
C ARG A 11 -11.87 2.79 2.53
N GLU A 12 -11.65 1.48 2.63
CA GLU A 12 -12.30 0.66 3.64
C GLU A 12 -11.93 1.09 5.05
N LYS A 13 -10.68 1.51 5.24
CA LYS A 13 -10.22 1.99 6.54
C LYS A 13 -10.47 3.48 6.74
N ASN A 14 -11.00 4.15 5.73
CA ASN A 14 -11.30 5.58 5.77
C ASN A 14 -10.05 6.41 6.07
N ILE A 15 -8.94 6.07 5.40
CA ILE A 15 -7.67 6.80 5.52
C ILE A 15 -7.19 7.23 4.14
N SER A 16 -6.35 8.26 4.12
CA SER A 16 -5.75 8.73 2.88
C SER A 16 -4.52 7.91 2.53
N ILE A 17 -4.11 7.97 1.26
CA ILE A 17 -2.85 7.34 0.82
C ILE A 17 -1.67 7.96 1.58
N ARG A 18 -1.69 9.27 1.80
CA ARG A 18 -0.61 9.93 2.54
C ARG A 18 -0.54 9.43 3.99
N ALA A 19 -1.70 9.24 4.62
CA ALA A 19 -1.73 8.69 5.98
C ALA A 19 -1.13 7.29 6.03
N LEU A 20 -1.40 6.48 5.01
CA LEU A 20 -0.81 5.16 4.90
C LEU A 20 0.72 5.25 4.77
N GLU A 21 1.20 6.15 3.93
CA GLU A 21 2.65 6.31 3.74
C GLU A 21 3.33 6.70 5.05
N VAL A 22 2.73 7.60 5.80
CA VAL A 22 3.28 8.00 7.10
C VAL A 22 3.30 6.82 8.06
N ALA A 23 2.21 6.07 8.13
CA ALA A 23 2.09 4.94 9.04
C ALA A 23 3.11 3.84 8.71
N CYS A 24 3.39 3.64 7.43
CA CYS A 24 4.33 2.61 6.96
C CYS A 24 5.76 3.13 6.82
N GLU A 25 6.00 4.37 7.23
CA GLU A 25 7.33 5.00 7.13
C GLU A 25 7.83 5.07 5.69
N LEU A 26 6.92 5.32 4.76
CA LEU A 26 7.26 5.46 3.35
C LEU A 26 7.37 6.95 2.99
N SER A 27 8.18 7.24 1.98
CA SER A 27 8.33 8.60 1.49
C SER A 27 7.06 9.08 0.82
N ASN A 28 6.86 10.40 0.82
CA ASN A 28 5.72 11.01 0.15
C ASN A 28 5.74 10.65 -1.34
N GLY A 29 4.61 10.13 -1.83
CA GLY A 29 4.47 9.76 -3.23
C GLY A 29 4.91 8.35 -3.56
N THR A 30 5.40 7.58 -2.59
CA THR A 30 5.86 6.21 -2.84
C THR A 30 4.74 5.34 -3.40
N VAL A 31 3.56 5.38 -2.78
CA VAL A 31 2.44 4.55 -3.21
C VAL A 31 1.93 4.98 -4.58
N LYS A 32 1.88 6.28 -4.83
CA LYS A 32 1.46 6.79 -6.14
C LYS A 32 2.39 6.29 -7.24
N HIS A 33 3.68 6.16 -6.94
CA HIS A 33 4.66 5.67 -7.88
C HIS A 33 4.36 4.23 -8.33
N TRP A 34 3.65 3.48 -7.51
CA TRP A 34 3.30 2.08 -7.81
C TRP A 34 2.23 1.95 -8.89
N LYS A 35 1.70 3.05 -9.40
CA LYS A 35 0.86 3.01 -10.59
C LYS A 35 1.64 2.56 -11.82
N ASP A 36 2.90 2.97 -11.88
CA ASP A 36 3.73 2.78 -13.07
C ASP A 36 4.87 1.80 -12.86
N SER A 37 5.14 1.40 -11.64
CA SER A 37 6.22 0.47 -11.34
C SER A 37 5.81 -0.45 -10.20
N ASN A 38 6.48 -1.60 -10.12
CA ASN A 38 6.19 -2.56 -9.06
C ASN A 38 6.82 -2.09 -7.74
N PRO A 39 6.11 -2.25 -6.63
CA PRO A 39 6.68 -1.92 -5.32
C PRO A 39 7.76 -2.93 -4.95
N ARG A 40 8.68 -2.50 -4.11
CA ARG A 40 9.68 -3.40 -3.54
C ARG A 40 8.97 -4.27 -2.49
N VAL A 41 9.47 -5.50 -2.35
CA VAL A 41 8.85 -6.46 -1.44
C VAL A 41 8.84 -5.95 -0.01
N ASP A 42 9.93 -5.35 0.44
CA ASP A 42 10.02 -4.85 1.81
C ASP A 42 9.00 -3.72 2.07
N SER A 43 8.82 -2.83 1.11
CA SER A 43 7.82 -1.76 1.24
C SER A 43 6.41 -2.32 1.20
N LEU A 44 6.16 -3.25 0.30
CA LEU A 44 4.85 -3.88 0.16
C LEU A 44 4.49 -4.67 1.42
N LYS A 45 5.46 -5.32 2.02
CA LYS A 45 5.24 -6.07 3.26
C LYS A 45 4.80 -5.14 4.39
N LYS A 46 5.36 -3.94 4.48
CA LYS A 46 4.95 -2.97 5.49
C LYS A 46 3.47 -2.60 5.33
N VAL A 47 3.04 -2.42 4.08
CA VAL A 47 1.64 -2.12 3.77
C VAL A 47 0.75 -3.30 4.14
N CYS A 48 1.16 -4.51 3.80
CA CYS A 48 0.39 -5.71 4.15
C CYS A 48 0.25 -5.85 5.66
N ASP A 49 1.33 -5.64 6.38
CA ASP A 49 1.30 -5.70 7.85
C ASP A 49 0.35 -4.65 8.44
N PHE A 50 0.35 -3.46 7.85
CA PHE A 50 -0.53 -2.40 8.30
C PHE A 50 -2.00 -2.78 8.16
N PHE A 51 -2.35 -3.43 7.05
CA PHE A 51 -3.73 -3.85 6.78
C PHE A 51 -4.05 -5.25 7.31
N ASP A 52 -3.07 -5.92 7.89
CA ASP A 52 -3.22 -7.29 8.42
C ASP A 52 -3.67 -8.27 7.33
N ILE A 53 -3.01 -8.20 6.19
CA ILE A 53 -3.25 -9.11 5.05
C ILE A 53 -1.93 -9.74 4.62
N THR A 54 -2.02 -10.78 3.81
CA THR A 54 -0.84 -11.45 3.27
C THR A 54 -0.43 -10.84 1.95
N LEU A 55 0.83 -11.11 1.55
CA LEU A 55 1.31 -10.70 0.24
C LEU A 55 0.47 -11.32 -0.88
N ASP A 56 0.06 -12.58 -0.70
CA ASP A 56 -0.78 -13.25 -1.69
C ASP A 56 -2.09 -12.51 -1.91
N GLU A 57 -2.69 -12.02 -0.83
CA GLU A 57 -3.97 -11.30 -0.92
C GLU A 57 -3.82 -10.01 -1.71
N ILE A 58 -2.72 -9.28 -1.50
CA ILE A 58 -2.55 -8.00 -2.18
C ILE A 58 -2.12 -8.18 -3.63
N MET A 59 -1.49 -9.29 -3.95
CA MET A 59 -1.01 -9.55 -5.32
C MET A 59 -2.07 -10.18 -6.20
N ASN A 60 -3.14 -10.66 -5.62
CA ASN A 60 -4.30 -11.18 -6.36
C ASN A 60 -5.41 -10.12 -6.44
#